data_75a1717f8a9e902077cb39b405649a56
#
_entry.id   75a1717f8a9e902077cb39b405649a56
#
_cell.length_a   1.000
_cell.length_b   1.000
_cell.length_c   1.000
_cell.angle_alpha   90.00
_cell.angle_beta   90.00
_cell.angle_gamma   90.00
#
_symmetry.space_group_name_H-M   'P 1'
#
loop_
_entity.id
_entity.type
_entity.pdbx_description
1 polymer ?
#
loop_
_entity_poly.entity_id
_entity_poly.type
_entity_poly.pdbx_seq_one_letter_code
_entity_poly.pdbx_strand_id
1 'polypeptide(L)'
;YDITTRLVGSEMCKETELIPLEAELCLRLQGRINVFRSEPYFLELVPQGIDKALSLAVLLKEIGVAREEVIAIGDGYNDLSMIRFAGLGIAMGNAQEPVKKAADYITLSNEEDGVAEAIKKFCNQQ
;
A
#
# COMPACT_ATOMS: atom_id res chain seq x y z
N TYR A 1 -21.69 12.88 -11.07
CA TYR A 1 -20.43 13.59 -10.87
C TYR A 1 -19.32 12.63 -11.21
N ASP A 2 -18.82 12.69 -12.43
CA ASP A 2 -17.59 12.02 -12.83
C ASP A 2 -16.41 12.75 -12.18
N ILE A 3 -16.01 12.26 -11.01
CA ILE A 3 -14.69 12.60 -10.49
C ILE A 3 -13.71 11.64 -11.16
N THR A 4 -13.35 11.95 -12.40
CA THR A 4 -12.10 11.46 -12.95
C THR A 4 -10.99 12.20 -12.24
N THR A 5 -10.61 11.76 -11.06
CA THR A 5 -9.33 12.11 -10.46
C THR A 5 -8.25 11.44 -11.30
N ARG A 6 -8.00 11.99 -12.47
CA ARG A 6 -6.75 11.71 -13.16
C ARG A 6 -5.67 12.40 -12.34
N LEU A 7 -4.80 11.60 -11.76
CA LEU A 7 -3.47 12.05 -11.38
C LEU A 7 -2.82 12.65 -12.63
N VAL A 8 -2.72 13.97 -12.67
CA VAL A 8 -2.10 14.68 -13.77
C VAL A 8 -0.62 14.75 -13.49
N GLY A 9 0.16 13.98 -14.24
CA GLY A 9 1.59 14.14 -14.39
C GLY A 9 2.43 13.32 -13.41
N SER A 10 2.81 12.12 -13.80
CA SER A 10 4.01 11.49 -13.27
C SER A 10 5.21 11.98 -14.10
N GLU A 11 5.89 13.02 -13.67
CA GLU A 11 7.24 13.25 -14.12
C GLU A 11 8.17 12.30 -13.36
N MET A 12 9.04 11.57 -14.06
CA MET A 12 10.10 10.79 -13.44
C MET A 12 11.12 11.74 -12.82
N CYS A 13 10.94 12.09 -11.57
CA CYS A 13 11.90 12.84 -10.79
C CYS A 13 12.97 11.91 -10.23
N LYS A 14 14.17 12.43 -10.01
CA LYS A 14 15.20 11.67 -9.30
C LYS A 14 14.74 11.45 -7.87
N GLU A 15 14.93 10.24 -7.34
CA GLU A 15 14.54 9.87 -5.96
C GLU A 15 14.99 10.91 -4.91
N THR A 16 16.20 11.44 -5.06
CA THR A 16 16.77 12.45 -4.16
C THR A 16 16.01 13.78 -4.15
N GLU A 17 15.27 14.10 -5.21
CA GLU A 17 14.48 15.32 -5.33
C GLU A 17 13.07 15.14 -4.78
N LEU A 18 12.52 13.90 -4.80
CA LEU A 18 11.19 13.60 -4.29
C LEU A 18 11.09 13.61 -2.77
N ILE A 19 12.15 13.23 -2.06
CA ILE A 19 12.13 13.20 -0.59
C ILE A 19 11.85 14.58 0.01
N PRO A 20 12.59 15.66 -0.33
CA PRO A 20 12.29 16.99 0.17
C PRO A 20 10.95 17.53 -0.34
N LEU A 21 10.56 17.20 -1.58
CA LEU A 21 9.27 17.60 -2.14
C LEU A 21 8.09 16.95 -1.43
N GLU A 22 8.17 15.66 -1.12
CA GLU A 22 7.18 14.94 -0.34
C GLU A 22 6.97 15.62 1.03
N ALA A 23 8.06 15.91 1.74
CA ALA A 23 8.00 16.57 3.04
C ALA A 23 7.38 17.98 2.96
N GLU A 24 7.74 18.77 1.96
CA GLU A 24 7.19 20.10 1.72
C GLU A 24 5.69 20.05 1.40
N LEU A 25 5.27 19.15 0.50
CA LEU A 25 3.87 19.00 0.11
C LEU A 25 3.03 18.45 1.26
N CYS A 26 3.54 17.52 2.05
CA CYS A 26 2.87 17.04 3.26
C CYS A 26 2.54 18.20 4.22
N LEU A 27 3.49 19.11 4.44
CA LEU A 27 3.29 20.28 5.30
C LEU A 27 2.29 21.28 4.69
N ARG A 28 2.43 21.60 3.40
CA ARG A 28 1.57 22.59 2.72
C ARG A 28 0.14 22.13 2.53
N LEU A 29 -0.07 20.83 2.33
CA LEU A 29 -1.37 20.24 2.02
C LEU A 29 -1.97 19.50 3.21
N GLN A 30 -1.36 19.61 4.38
CA GLN A 30 -1.82 18.97 5.61
C GLN A 30 -3.31 19.28 5.87
N GLY A 31 -4.07 18.23 6.14
CA GLY A 31 -5.50 18.34 6.40
C GLY A 31 -6.37 18.43 5.14
N ARG A 32 -5.80 18.37 3.92
CA ARG A 32 -6.53 18.46 2.66
C ARG A 32 -6.25 17.29 1.72
N ILE A 33 -4.99 16.89 1.61
CA ILE A 33 -4.52 15.86 0.67
C ILE A 33 -3.49 15.00 1.40
N ASN A 34 -3.54 13.70 1.19
CA ASN A 34 -2.48 12.78 1.56
C ASN A 34 -1.42 12.76 0.47
N VAL A 35 -0.17 12.93 0.85
CA VAL A 35 0.99 12.89 -0.04
C VAL A 35 1.88 11.76 0.42
N PHE A 36 2.22 10.83 -0.47
CA PHE A 36 3.12 9.72 -0.16
C PHE A 36 3.77 9.19 -1.45
N ARG A 37 4.86 8.46 -1.29
CA ARG A 37 5.49 7.77 -2.41
C ARG A 37 4.95 6.35 -2.52
N SER A 38 4.46 5.98 -3.71
CA SER A 38 4.12 4.58 -4.03
C SER A 38 5.38 3.78 -4.40
N GLU A 39 6.30 4.45 -5.09
CA GLU A 39 7.63 3.95 -5.46
C GLU A 39 8.68 5.04 -5.14
N PRO A 40 9.97 4.71 -5.08
CA PRO A 40 11.02 5.69 -4.80
C PRO A 40 10.98 6.94 -5.68
N TYR A 41 10.46 6.81 -6.90
CA TYR A 41 10.42 7.85 -7.94
C TYR A 41 9.00 8.31 -8.32
N PHE A 42 7.96 7.84 -7.62
CA PHE A 42 6.56 8.27 -7.81
C PHE A 42 5.99 8.90 -6.55
N LEU A 43 5.48 10.12 -6.70
CA LEU A 43 4.76 10.84 -5.66
C LEU A 43 3.27 10.83 -5.98
N GLU A 44 2.47 10.34 -5.04
CA GLU A 44 1.01 10.30 -5.16
C GLU A 44 0.36 11.32 -4.25
N LEU A 45 -0.65 12.00 -4.79
CA LEU A 45 -1.49 12.95 -4.08
C LEU A 45 -2.93 12.44 -4.15
N VAL A 46 -3.48 12.08 -2.99
CA VAL A 46 -4.84 11.55 -2.90
C VAL A 46 -5.65 12.34 -1.86
N PRO A 47 -6.98 12.48 -2.04
CA PRO A 47 -7.83 13.11 -1.04
C PRO A 47 -7.64 12.48 0.33
N GLN A 48 -7.84 13.28 1.39
CA GLN A 48 -7.84 12.74 2.75
C GLN A 48 -8.89 11.66 2.94
N GLY A 49 -8.55 10.67 3.74
CA GLY A 49 -9.43 9.54 4.00
C GLY A 49 -9.47 8.49 2.89
N ILE A 50 -8.59 8.61 1.89
CA ILE A 50 -8.39 7.58 0.86
C ILE A 50 -7.00 6.99 1.04
N ASP A 51 -6.95 5.77 1.55
CA ASP A 51 -5.80 4.88 1.51
C ASP A 51 -6.28 3.43 1.36
N LYS A 52 -5.38 2.50 1.11
CA LYS A 52 -5.74 1.09 0.89
C LYS A 52 -6.38 0.46 2.13
N ALA A 53 -5.95 0.81 3.34
CA ALA A 53 -6.52 0.28 4.58
C ALA A 53 -7.95 0.79 4.81
N LEU A 54 -8.19 2.09 4.62
CA LEU A 54 -9.53 2.67 4.80
C LEU A 54 -10.50 2.13 3.75
N SER A 55 -10.08 2.02 2.50
CA SER A 55 -10.88 1.43 1.42
C SER A 55 -11.22 -0.03 1.73
N LEU A 56 -10.24 -0.79 2.21
CA LEU A 56 -10.43 -2.18 2.64
C LEU A 56 -11.38 -2.28 3.83
N ALA A 57 -11.24 -1.41 4.84
CA ALA A 57 -12.12 -1.40 6.00
C ALA A 57 -13.60 -1.16 5.63
N VAL A 58 -13.85 -0.25 4.68
CA VAL A 58 -15.22 -0.03 4.16
C VAL A 58 -15.74 -1.28 3.46
N LEU A 59 -14.94 -1.88 2.56
CA LEU A 59 -15.32 -3.10 1.85
C LEU A 59 -15.64 -4.24 2.82
N LEU A 60 -14.77 -4.50 3.79
CA LEU A 60 -14.94 -5.58 4.77
C LEU A 60 -16.22 -5.41 5.57
N LYS A 61 -16.56 -4.18 5.97
CA LYS A 61 -17.80 -3.87 6.65
C LYS A 61 -19.02 -4.21 5.79
N GLU A 62 -18.98 -3.88 4.49
CA GLU A 62 -20.10 -4.16 3.57
C GLU A 62 -20.29 -5.66 3.31
N ILE A 63 -19.20 -6.42 3.24
CA ILE A 63 -19.28 -7.88 3.01
C ILE A 63 -19.34 -8.70 4.30
N GLY A 64 -19.27 -8.08 5.48
CA GLY A 64 -19.38 -8.75 6.78
C GLY A 64 -18.19 -9.63 7.15
N VAL A 65 -16.99 -9.31 6.68
CA VAL A 65 -15.74 -10.02 6.98
C VAL A 65 -14.95 -9.26 8.05
N ALA A 66 -14.47 -9.97 9.07
CA ALA A 66 -13.63 -9.37 10.09
C ALA A 66 -12.21 -9.13 9.55
N ARG A 67 -11.54 -8.07 10.01
CA ARG A 67 -10.18 -7.76 9.55
C ARG A 67 -9.18 -8.88 9.87
N GLU A 68 -9.43 -9.63 10.94
CA GLU A 68 -8.63 -10.78 11.37
C GLU A 68 -8.68 -11.96 10.40
N GLU A 69 -9.68 -11.98 9.51
CA GLU A 69 -9.85 -13.00 8.46
C GLU A 69 -9.19 -12.58 7.13
N VAL A 70 -8.53 -11.41 7.11
CA VAL A 70 -7.94 -10.84 5.90
C VAL A 70 -6.44 -11.10 5.84
N ILE A 71 -5.99 -11.56 4.70
CA ILE A 71 -4.57 -11.59 4.32
C ILE A 71 -4.32 -10.45 3.32
N ALA A 72 -3.39 -9.55 3.63
CA ALA A 72 -2.96 -8.51 2.70
C ALA A 72 -1.54 -8.81 2.22
N ILE A 73 -1.33 -8.75 0.91
CA ILE A 73 -0.03 -8.99 0.27
C ILE A 73 0.35 -7.75 -0.52
N GLY A 74 1.58 -7.27 -0.38
CA GLY A 74 2.04 -6.08 -1.10
C GLY A 74 3.56 -5.92 -1.14
N ASP A 75 4.04 -4.97 -1.93
CA ASP A 75 5.47 -4.70 -2.13
C ASP A 75 5.83 -3.21 -2.08
N GLY A 76 4.89 -2.31 -2.35
CA GLY A 76 5.10 -0.87 -2.42
C GLY A 76 4.77 -0.11 -1.12
N TYR A 77 5.22 1.13 -1.05
CA TYR A 77 4.92 2.01 0.10
C TYR A 77 3.42 2.25 0.29
N ASN A 78 2.65 2.27 -0.79
CA ASN A 78 1.20 2.42 -0.78
C ASN A 78 0.47 1.20 -0.19
N ASP A 79 1.15 0.06 0.01
CA ASP A 79 0.61 -1.14 0.62
C ASP A 79 0.79 -1.18 2.14
N LEU A 80 1.66 -0.33 2.69
CA LEU A 80 1.99 -0.31 4.12
C LEU A 80 0.75 -0.23 5.02
N SER A 81 -0.22 0.60 4.66
CA SER A 81 -1.44 0.77 5.47
C SER A 81 -2.28 -0.50 5.49
N MET A 82 -2.49 -1.16 4.35
CA MET A 82 -3.28 -2.39 4.30
C MET A 82 -2.56 -3.59 4.93
N ILE A 83 -1.22 -3.68 4.79
CA ILE A 83 -0.41 -4.73 5.43
C ILE A 83 -0.52 -4.64 6.95
N ARG A 84 -0.44 -3.43 7.52
CA ARG A 84 -0.61 -3.21 8.97
C ARG A 84 -2.05 -3.39 9.44
N PHE A 85 -3.01 -3.17 8.57
CA PHE A 85 -4.42 -3.25 8.88
C PHE A 85 -4.93 -4.70 8.92
N ALA A 86 -4.50 -5.55 8.01
CA ALA A 86 -4.97 -6.93 7.87
C ALA A 86 -4.69 -7.79 9.11
N GLY A 87 -5.39 -8.91 9.24
CA GLY A 87 -5.11 -9.93 10.25
C GLY A 87 -3.78 -10.64 10.02
N LEU A 88 -3.36 -10.76 8.74
CA LEU A 88 -2.04 -11.22 8.34
C LEU A 88 -1.51 -10.35 7.21
N GLY A 89 -0.49 -9.57 7.49
CA GLY A 89 0.21 -8.75 6.51
C GLY A 89 1.42 -9.47 5.94
N ILE A 90 1.50 -9.60 4.62
CA ILE A 90 2.57 -10.30 3.91
C ILE A 90 3.29 -9.33 2.97
N ALA A 91 4.60 -9.22 3.11
CA ALA A 91 5.44 -8.51 2.16
C ALA A 91 5.99 -9.47 1.10
N MET A 92 6.02 -9.01 -0.16
CA MET A 92 6.73 -9.72 -1.23
C MET A 92 8.23 -9.70 -1.02
N GLY A 93 8.95 -10.71 -1.53
CA GLY A 93 10.42 -10.78 -1.44
C GLY A 93 11.14 -9.60 -2.09
N ASN A 94 10.55 -9.02 -3.14
CA ASN A 94 11.03 -7.81 -3.81
C ASN A 94 10.53 -6.50 -3.16
N ALA A 95 9.76 -6.58 -2.05
CA ALA A 95 9.20 -5.40 -1.40
C ALA A 95 10.27 -4.45 -0.86
N GLN A 96 9.89 -3.19 -0.72
CA GLN A 96 10.70 -2.15 -0.08
C GLN A 96 10.95 -2.49 1.40
N GLU A 97 12.13 -2.15 1.93
CA GLU A 97 12.51 -2.46 3.32
C GLU A 97 11.49 -2.02 4.39
N PRO A 98 10.87 -0.82 4.31
CA PRO A 98 9.82 -0.45 5.26
C PRO A 98 8.58 -1.36 5.20
N VAL A 99 8.25 -1.90 4.02
CA VAL A 99 7.13 -2.83 3.83
C VAL A 99 7.44 -4.18 4.47
N LYS A 100 8.64 -4.71 4.22
CA LYS A 100 9.12 -5.95 4.85
C LYS A 100 9.13 -5.87 6.37
N LYS A 101 9.56 -4.73 6.93
CA LYS A 101 9.57 -4.50 8.39
C LYS A 101 8.18 -4.36 9.02
N ALA A 102 7.19 -3.99 8.22
CA ALA A 102 5.81 -3.81 8.68
C ALA A 102 4.98 -5.09 8.59
N ALA A 103 5.42 -6.07 7.81
CA ALA A 103 4.70 -7.31 7.56
C ALA A 103 4.96 -8.36 8.64
N ASP A 104 3.98 -9.24 8.84
CA ASP A 104 4.08 -10.41 9.72
C ASP A 104 4.87 -11.54 9.07
N TYR A 105 4.86 -11.60 7.72
CA TYR A 105 5.55 -12.61 6.94
C TYR A 105 6.12 -12.03 5.65
N ILE A 106 7.26 -12.54 5.19
CA ILE A 106 7.85 -12.22 3.90
C ILE A 106 7.79 -13.47 3.02
N THR A 107 7.08 -13.36 1.90
CA THR A 107 6.99 -14.43 0.89
C THR A 107 8.11 -14.31 -0.15
N LEU A 108 8.06 -15.12 -1.20
CA LEU A 108 8.99 -15.05 -2.32
C LEU A 108 8.76 -13.77 -3.16
N SER A 109 9.65 -13.51 -4.10
CA SER A 109 9.53 -12.36 -5.02
C SER A 109 8.39 -12.56 -6.04
N ASN A 110 8.09 -11.50 -6.77
CA ASN A 110 7.17 -11.56 -7.90
C ASN A 110 7.67 -12.46 -9.04
N GLU A 111 8.98 -12.62 -9.19
CA GLU A 111 9.60 -13.51 -10.16
C GLU A 111 9.55 -15.00 -9.74
N GLU A 112 9.26 -15.26 -8.47
CA GLU A 112 9.22 -16.59 -7.87
C GLU A 112 7.80 -17.00 -7.43
N ASP A 113 6.78 -16.41 -8.01
CA ASP A 113 5.36 -16.68 -7.68
C ASP A 113 4.99 -16.45 -6.20
N GLY A 114 5.56 -15.42 -5.56
CA GLY A 114 5.43 -15.17 -4.12
C GLY A 114 3.98 -15.08 -3.63
N VAL A 115 3.05 -14.54 -4.42
CA VAL A 115 1.62 -14.51 -4.05
C VAL A 115 1.04 -15.93 -4.01
N ALA A 116 1.33 -16.75 -5.01
CA ALA A 116 0.84 -18.13 -5.06
C ALA A 116 1.39 -18.96 -3.89
N GLU A 117 2.66 -18.74 -3.52
CA GLU A 117 3.29 -19.41 -2.38
C GLU A 117 2.64 -18.98 -1.05
N ALA A 118 2.35 -17.71 -0.87
CA ALA A 118 1.64 -17.20 0.29
C ALA A 118 0.23 -17.82 0.42
N ILE A 119 -0.52 -17.89 -0.69
CA ILE A 119 -1.85 -18.51 -0.72
C ILE A 119 -1.77 -20.00 -0.36
N LYS A 120 -0.84 -20.75 -0.95
CA LYS A 120 -0.64 -22.17 -0.62
C LYS A 120 -0.36 -22.37 0.86
N LYS A 121 0.48 -21.50 1.43
CA LYS A 121 0.92 -21.63 2.82
C LYS A 121 -0.19 -21.32 3.83
N PHE A 122 -0.99 -20.28 3.57
CA PHE A 122 -1.91 -19.74 4.56
C PHE A 122 -3.41 -20.02 4.25
N CYS A 123 -3.77 -20.32 3.00
CA CYS A 123 -5.16 -20.57 2.61
C CYS A 123 -5.47 -22.06 2.38
N ASN A 124 -4.46 -22.91 2.09
CA ASN A 124 -4.66 -24.35 1.79
C ASN A 124 -4.50 -25.26 3.02
N GLN A 125 -4.67 -24.76 4.23
CA GLN A 125 -4.72 -25.61 5.43
C GLN A 125 -6.15 -26.11 5.67
N GLN A 126 -6.66 -26.90 4.74
CA GLN A 126 -7.83 -27.77 4.95
C GLN A 126 -7.42 -29.23 4.83
#